data_1eed3344d24c3876aaca1ce5b3ce2b99
#
_entry.id   1eed3344d24c3876aaca1ce5b3ce2b99
#
_cell.length_a   1.000
_cell.length_b   1.000
_cell.length_c   1.000
_cell.angle_alpha   90.00
_cell.angle_beta   90.00
_cell.angle_gamma   90.00
#
_symmetry.space_group_name_H-M   'P 1'
#
loop_
_entity.id
_entity.type
_entity.pdbx_description
1 polymer ?
#
loop_
_entity_poly.entity_id
_entity_poly.type
_entity_poly.pdbx_seq_one_letter_code
_entity_poly.pdbx_strand_id
1 'polypeptide(L)'
;MRFSSQTSSDGVTEQFFTLGEIPGVLWTPEDACGTRPLILLGHGGGQHKTAPGTVARARHYAAEGFAVVAIDAPHHGDRPKDEEFGRITAELRAGIAAGQSPGALVAGMHSHLASQAVVDWQAILTAVQRLDQVGVGPVGYCGMSMGCGLGIPLIAAEPRIRAAVLGLLGVHGLAEDAGRITVPVQFLVQWDDQMVPRDQCLALFDALASAEKTLHANPGKHADVPSFEVGSSLRFFARHLS
;
A
#
# COMPACT_ATOMS: atom_id res chain seq x y z
N MET A 1 -8.72 -19.37 0.41
CA MET A 1 -8.58 -18.46 1.57
C MET A 1 -9.15 -19.17 2.79
N ARG A 2 -8.43 -19.13 3.92
CA ARG A 2 -8.84 -19.74 5.19
C ARG A 2 -8.83 -18.66 6.26
N PHE A 3 -9.99 -18.40 6.88
CA PHE A 3 -10.11 -17.49 8.02
C PHE A 3 -9.70 -18.19 9.32
N SER A 4 -9.00 -17.48 10.20
CA SER A 4 -8.48 -18.00 11.48
C SER A 4 -9.15 -17.36 12.69
N SER A 5 -9.57 -16.11 12.61
CA SER A 5 -10.28 -15.39 13.65
C SER A 5 -11.12 -14.26 13.08
N GLN A 6 -12.15 -13.88 13.82
CA GLN A 6 -13.01 -12.74 13.50
C GLN A 6 -13.36 -12.00 14.79
N THR A 7 -13.34 -10.68 14.73
CA THR A 7 -13.81 -9.79 15.78
C THR A 7 -14.61 -8.65 15.16
N SER A 8 -15.64 -8.18 15.88
CA SER A 8 -16.41 -7.01 15.47
C SER A 8 -16.42 -5.99 16.60
N SER A 9 -16.13 -4.74 16.27
CA SER A 9 -16.21 -3.61 17.18
C SER A 9 -16.39 -2.29 16.42
N ASP A 10 -17.12 -1.36 17.00
CA ASP A 10 -17.35 -0.03 16.43
C ASP A 10 -17.86 -0.07 14.97
N GLY A 11 -18.76 -1.02 14.66
CA GLY A 11 -19.38 -1.18 13.35
C GLY A 11 -18.45 -1.77 12.27
N VAL A 12 -17.27 -2.28 12.65
CA VAL A 12 -16.31 -2.89 11.72
C VAL A 12 -15.99 -4.31 12.14
N THR A 13 -16.10 -5.23 11.19
CA THR A 13 -15.64 -6.61 11.32
C THR A 13 -14.21 -6.74 10.80
N GLU A 14 -13.34 -7.34 11.60
CA GLU A 14 -11.96 -7.65 11.29
C GLU A 14 -11.78 -9.17 11.23
N GLN A 15 -11.29 -9.68 10.10
CA GLN A 15 -11.12 -11.10 9.84
C GLN A 15 -9.68 -11.40 9.44
N PHE A 16 -8.98 -12.18 10.26
CA PHE A 16 -7.65 -12.69 9.92
C PHE A 16 -7.77 -13.90 9.00
N PHE A 17 -6.92 -13.94 7.98
CA PHE A 17 -6.90 -15.04 7.03
C PHE A 17 -5.50 -15.42 6.55
N THR A 18 -5.41 -16.59 5.91
CA THR A 18 -4.26 -16.97 5.08
C THR A 18 -4.75 -17.42 3.70
N LEU A 19 -4.00 -17.05 2.66
CA LEU A 19 -4.14 -17.59 1.30
C LEU A 19 -2.81 -18.22 0.89
N GLY A 20 -2.73 -19.57 0.92
CA GLY A 20 -1.43 -20.23 0.87
C GLY A 20 -0.56 -19.78 2.04
N GLU A 21 0.62 -19.22 1.74
CA GLU A 21 1.54 -18.66 2.72
C GLU A 21 1.39 -17.14 2.95
N ILE A 22 0.34 -16.53 2.39
CA ILE A 22 0.10 -15.09 2.49
C ILE A 22 -0.82 -14.81 3.67
N PRO A 23 -0.33 -14.28 4.80
CA PRO A 23 -1.18 -13.85 5.91
C PRO A 23 -1.77 -12.48 5.62
N GLY A 24 -3.04 -12.29 5.93
CA GLY A 24 -3.76 -11.05 5.70
C GLY A 24 -4.85 -10.78 6.71
N VAL A 25 -5.39 -9.56 6.64
CA VAL A 25 -6.56 -9.12 7.39
C VAL A 25 -7.52 -8.45 6.43
N LEU A 26 -8.80 -8.79 6.55
CA LEU A 26 -9.91 -8.15 5.84
C LEU A 26 -10.77 -7.38 6.85
N TRP A 27 -11.00 -6.11 6.58
CA TRP A 27 -11.95 -5.26 7.31
C TRP A 27 -13.14 -4.97 6.43
N THR A 28 -14.34 -5.11 7.00
CA THR A 28 -15.60 -4.76 6.35
C THR A 28 -16.53 -4.06 7.34
N PRO A 29 -17.53 -3.30 6.90
CA PRO A 29 -18.63 -2.94 7.78
C PRO A 29 -19.24 -4.19 8.43
N GLU A 30 -19.75 -4.09 9.66
CA GLU A 30 -20.21 -5.25 10.45
C GLU A 30 -21.33 -6.03 9.73
N ASP A 31 -22.29 -5.32 9.14
CA ASP A 31 -23.43 -5.95 8.42
C ASP A 31 -23.19 -5.97 6.89
N ALA A 32 -21.95 -6.16 6.48
CA ALA A 32 -21.57 -6.13 5.08
C ALA A 32 -22.24 -7.23 4.27
N CYS A 33 -23.03 -6.85 3.29
CA CYS A 33 -23.58 -7.75 2.27
C CYS A 33 -23.51 -7.09 0.89
N GLY A 34 -23.35 -7.89 -0.15
CA GLY A 34 -23.29 -7.41 -1.55
C GLY A 34 -21.96 -6.73 -1.92
N THR A 35 -21.92 -6.29 -3.17
CA THR A 35 -20.74 -5.68 -3.79
C THR A 35 -20.42 -4.32 -3.20
N ARG A 36 -19.15 -4.06 -2.93
CA ARG A 36 -18.66 -2.77 -2.41
C ARG A 36 -17.29 -2.42 -2.96
N PRO A 37 -16.87 -1.14 -2.90
CA PRO A 37 -15.52 -0.75 -3.24
C PRO A 37 -14.51 -1.42 -2.30
N LEU A 38 -13.38 -1.89 -2.87
CA LEU A 38 -12.31 -2.56 -2.15
C LEU A 38 -11.04 -1.71 -2.18
N ILE A 39 -10.38 -1.54 -1.02
CA ILE A 39 -9.07 -0.90 -0.93
C ILE A 39 -8.01 -1.95 -0.56
N LEU A 40 -6.99 -2.08 -1.40
CA LEU A 40 -5.78 -2.82 -1.10
C LEU A 40 -4.84 -1.88 -0.32
N LEU A 41 -4.47 -2.24 0.90
CA LEU A 41 -3.70 -1.39 1.79
C LEU A 41 -2.29 -1.96 2.02
N GLY A 42 -1.29 -1.38 1.35
CA GLY A 42 0.13 -1.71 1.50
C GLY A 42 0.76 -1.01 2.71
N HIS A 43 1.52 -1.75 3.51
CA HIS A 43 2.25 -1.22 4.67
C HIS A 43 3.65 -0.68 4.30
N GLY A 44 4.23 0.15 5.17
CA GLY A 44 5.59 0.66 5.05
C GLY A 44 6.68 -0.36 5.38
N GLY A 45 7.93 -0.04 5.06
CA GLY A 45 9.08 -0.88 5.39
C GLY A 45 9.21 -1.12 6.90
N GLY A 46 9.53 -2.35 7.29
CA GLY A 46 9.62 -2.77 8.70
C GLY A 46 8.27 -2.86 9.44
N GLN A 47 7.16 -2.61 8.77
CA GLN A 47 5.80 -2.76 9.29
C GLN A 47 5.19 -4.10 8.84
N HIS A 48 3.90 -4.28 9.14
CA HIS A 48 3.13 -5.46 8.79
C HIS A 48 1.63 -5.13 8.71
N LYS A 49 0.80 -6.07 8.26
CA LYS A 49 -0.66 -5.94 8.09
C LYS A 49 -1.42 -5.41 9.31
N THR A 50 -0.91 -5.65 10.51
CA THR A 50 -1.51 -5.21 11.79
C THR A 50 -0.72 -4.10 12.48
N ALA A 51 0.18 -3.39 11.78
CA ALA A 51 0.82 -2.21 12.34
C ALA A 51 -0.24 -1.15 12.71
N PRO A 52 -0.07 -0.41 13.82
CA PRO A 52 -1.12 0.49 14.34
C PRO A 52 -1.66 1.47 13.29
N GLY A 53 -0.81 2.06 12.47
CA GLY A 53 -1.21 2.97 11.40
C GLY A 53 -2.01 2.28 10.27
N THR A 54 -1.68 1.01 9.96
CA THR A 54 -2.41 0.19 8.98
C THR A 54 -3.81 -0.12 9.50
N VAL A 55 -3.91 -0.60 10.74
CA VAL A 55 -5.21 -0.92 11.38
C VAL A 55 -6.10 0.31 11.49
N ALA A 56 -5.55 1.44 11.98
CA ALA A 56 -6.32 2.68 12.13
C ALA A 56 -6.89 3.15 10.79
N ARG A 57 -6.09 3.13 9.73
CA ARG A 57 -6.53 3.51 8.38
C ARG A 57 -7.56 2.53 7.82
N ALA A 58 -7.32 1.22 7.97
CA ALA A 58 -8.24 0.20 7.50
C ALA A 58 -9.61 0.30 8.16
N ARG A 59 -9.65 0.46 9.49
CA ARG A 59 -10.90 0.64 10.25
C ARG A 59 -11.63 1.92 9.83
N HIS A 60 -10.90 3.02 9.63
CA HIS A 60 -11.49 4.28 9.18
C HIS A 60 -12.18 4.13 7.81
N TYR A 61 -11.54 3.47 6.85
CA TYR A 61 -12.15 3.22 5.54
C TYR A 61 -13.32 2.22 5.62
N ALA A 62 -13.20 1.18 6.44
CA ALA A 62 -14.25 0.19 6.60
C ALA A 62 -15.52 0.79 7.26
N ALA A 63 -15.37 1.68 8.23
CA ALA A 63 -16.49 2.40 8.84
C ALA A 63 -17.27 3.26 7.85
N GLU A 64 -16.63 3.66 6.75
CA GLU A 64 -17.26 4.46 5.67
C GLU A 64 -17.72 3.61 4.46
N GLY A 65 -17.87 2.29 4.68
CA GLY A 65 -18.52 1.38 3.71
C GLY A 65 -17.59 0.63 2.77
N PHE A 66 -16.29 0.86 2.82
CA PHE A 66 -15.31 0.12 2.00
C PHE A 66 -15.02 -1.27 2.59
N ALA A 67 -14.70 -2.23 1.72
CA ALA A 67 -13.89 -3.36 2.14
C ALA A 67 -12.41 -2.96 2.09
N VAL A 68 -11.62 -3.39 3.05
CA VAL A 68 -10.18 -3.08 3.10
C VAL A 68 -9.42 -4.38 3.35
N VAL A 69 -8.39 -4.64 2.58
CA VAL A 69 -7.51 -5.79 2.79
C VAL A 69 -6.07 -5.35 2.91
N ALA A 70 -5.37 -5.84 3.92
CA ALA A 70 -3.92 -5.71 4.06
C ALA A 70 -3.29 -7.09 4.19
N ILE A 71 -2.12 -7.26 3.58
CA ILE A 71 -1.31 -8.48 3.68
C ILE A 71 0.10 -8.13 4.15
N ASP A 72 0.80 -9.10 4.70
CA ASP A 72 2.24 -8.95 4.90
C ASP A 72 2.95 -9.04 3.55
N ALA A 73 3.74 -8.03 3.22
CA ALA A 73 4.62 -8.06 2.07
C ALA A 73 5.64 -9.21 2.18
N PRO A 74 6.23 -9.69 1.09
CA PRO A 74 7.27 -10.71 1.15
C PRO A 74 8.32 -10.38 2.21
N HIS A 75 8.68 -11.36 3.02
CA HIS A 75 9.66 -11.28 4.14
C HIS A 75 9.31 -10.31 5.28
N HIS A 76 8.04 -9.83 5.36
CA HIS A 76 7.55 -8.97 6.45
C HIS A 76 6.51 -9.68 7.32
N GLY A 77 6.28 -9.13 8.51
CA GLY A 77 5.27 -9.63 9.44
C GLY A 77 5.46 -11.11 9.78
N ASP A 78 4.42 -11.91 9.53
CA ASP A 78 4.40 -13.35 9.81
C ASP A 78 4.97 -14.21 8.66
N ARG A 79 5.48 -13.57 7.59
CA ARG A 79 6.09 -14.31 6.48
C ARG A 79 7.53 -14.73 6.79
N PRO A 80 7.96 -15.90 6.29
CA PRO A 80 9.35 -16.33 6.44
C PRO A 80 10.30 -15.32 5.81
N LYS A 81 11.44 -15.12 6.46
CA LYS A 81 12.55 -14.28 5.95
C LYS A 81 13.62 -15.23 5.44
N ASP A 82 14.08 -15.03 4.20
CA ASP A 82 15.18 -15.76 3.66
C ASP A 82 16.54 -15.06 3.92
N GLU A 83 17.63 -15.78 3.65
CA GLU A 83 18.98 -15.28 3.87
C GLU A 83 19.31 -14.10 2.93
N GLU A 84 18.79 -14.11 1.70
CA GLU A 84 19.04 -13.07 0.73
C GLU A 84 18.41 -11.75 1.16
N PHE A 85 17.16 -11.78 1.62
CA PHE A 85 16.50 -10.60 2.19
C PHE A 85 17.25 -10.09 3.44
N GLY A 86 17.75 -11.02 4.28
CA GLY A 86 18.62 -10.70 5.41
C GLY A 86 19.87 -9.93 4.98
N ARG A 87 20.54 -10.37 3.93
CA ARG A 87 21.74 -9.73 3.35
C ARG A 87 21.40 -8.34 2.80
N ILE A 88 20.36 -8.22 1.97
CA ILE A 88 19.92 -6.93 1.38
C ILE A 88 19.59 -5.90 2.46
N THR A 89 18.89 -6.31 3.52
CA THR A 89 18.54 -5.41 4.63
C THR A 89 19.77 -5.02 5.47
N ALA A 90 20.75 -5.90 5.63
CA ALA A 90 22.00 -5.60 6.31
C ALA A 90 22.84 -4.60 5.48
N GLU A 91 22.94 -4.79 4.18
CA GLU A 91 23.61 -3.86 3.26
C GLU A 91 22.96 -2.47 3.26
N LEU A 92 21.62 -2.42 3.23
CA LEU A 92 20.87 -1.16 3.34
C LEU A 92 21.19 -0.41 4.62
N ARG A 93 21.17 -1.10 5.77
CA ARG A 93 21.51 -0.50 7.07
C ARG A 93 22.96 -0.01 7.13
N ALA A 94 23.90 -0.83 6.63
CA ALA A 94 25.31 -0.46 6.58
C ALA A 94 25.56 0.75 5.67
N GLY A 95 24.92 0.81 4.50
CA GLY A 95 25.01 1.92 3.58
C GLY A 95 24.47 3.22 4.19
N ILE A 96 23.32 3.17 4.83
CA ILE A 96 22.74 4.34 5.55
C ILE A 96 23.68 4.79 6.68
N ALA A 97 24.23 3.86 7.47
CA ALA A 97 25.17 4.19 8.53
C ALA A 97 26.48 4.80 8.00
N ALA A 98 26.89 4.45 6.78
CA ALA A 98 28.05 5.02 6.08
C ALA A 98 27.72 6.36 5.38
N GLY A 99 26.50 6.91 5.53
CA GLY A 99 26.08 8.18 4.91
C GLY A 99 25.79 8.07 3.42
N GLN A 100 25.59 6.88 2.88
CA GLN A 100 25.16 6.70 1.50
C GLN A 100 23.70 7.13 1.31
N SER A 101 23.37 7.66 0.13
CA SER A 101 21.98 7.96 -0.20
C SER A 101 21.14 6.66 -0.20
N PRO A 102 20.07 6.57 0.57
CA PRO A 102 19.27 5.36 0.68
C PRO A 102 18.52 5.00 -0.61
N GLY A 103 18.34 5.95 -1.54
CA GLY A 103 17.47 5.80 -2.71
C GLY A 103 17.80 4.57 -3.57
N ALA A 104 19.05 4.39 -3.98
CA ALA A 104 19.45 3.25 -4.82
C ALA A 104 19.38 1.91 -4.06
N LEU A 105 19.75 1.90 -2.77
CA LEU A 105 19.70 0.71 -1.92
C LEU A 105 18.24 0.26 -1.67
N VAL A 106 17.36 1.22 -1.39
CA VAL A 106 15.92 0.99 -1.24
C VAL A 106 15.30 0.51 -2.55
N ALA A 107 15.68 1.06 -3.70
CA ALA A 107 15.22 0.60 -5.01
C ALA A 107 15.61 -0.87 -5.27
N GLY A 108 16.84 -1.26 -4.94
CA GLY A 108 17.27 -2.67 -5.04
C GLY A 108 16.43 -3.60 -4.18
N MET A 109 16.13 -3.22 -2.95
CA MET A 109 15.23 -3.98 -2.07
C MET A 109 13.82 -4.08 -2.65
N HIS A 110 13.25 -2.97 -3.14
CA HIS A 110 11.90 -2.98 -3.72
C HIS A 110 11.85 -3.86 -4.98
N SER A 111 12.85 -3.80 -5.86
CA SER A 111 12.93 -4.68 -7.04
C SER A 111 12.95 -6.16 -6.66
N HIS A 112 13.68 -6.52 -5.61
CA HIS A 112 13.71 -7.90 -5.10
C HIS A 112 12.31 -8.38 -4.65
N LEU A 113 11.54 -7.51 -4.00
CA LEU A 113 10.22 -7.85 -3.46
C LEU A 113 9.08 -7.73 -4.47
N ALA A 114 9.23 -6.87 -5.49
CA ALA A 114 8.12 -6.40 -6.32
C ALA A 114 7.43 -7.52 -7.09
N SER A 115 8.16 -8.42 -7.74
CA SER A 115 7.59 -9.48 -8.56
C SER A 115 6.70 -10.41 -7.74
N GLN A 116 7.16 -10.82 -6.54
CA GLN A 116 6.37 -11.66 -5.65
C GLN A 116 5.18 -10.88 -5.06
N ALA A 117 5.37 -9.61 -4.70
CA ALA A 117 4.30 -8.77 -4.16
C ALA A 117 3.16 -8.59 -5.19
N VAL A 118 3.46 -8.41 -6.47
CA VAL A 118 2.45 -8.32 -7.54
C VAL A 118 1.63 -9.60 -7.63
N VAL A 119 2.29 -10.77 -7.67
CA VAL A 119 1.62 -12.07 -7.73
C VAL A 119 0.74 -12.30 -6.50
N ASP A 120 1.26 -11.99 -5.30
CA ASP A 120 0.53 -12.12 -4.05
C ASP A 120 -0.75 -11.26 -4.04
N TRP A 121 -0.62 -9.97 -4.40
CA TRP A 121 -1.75 -9.06 -4.44
C TRP A 121 -2.80 -9.46 -5.47
N GLN A 122 -2.41 -9.94 -6.64
CA GLN A 122 -3.35 -10.44 -7.66
C GLN A 122 -4.11 -11.67 -7.18
N ALA A 123 -3.44 -12.59 -6.50
CA ALA A 123 -4.07 -13.75 -5.88
C ALA A 123 -5.06 -13.35 -4.77
N ILE A 124 -4.65 -12.45 -3.89
CA ILE A 124 -5.49 -11.91 -2.81
C ILE A 124 -6.72 -11.20 -3.38
N LEU A 125 -6.54 -10.29 -4.33
CA LEU A 125 -7.64 -9.56 -4.97
C LEU A 125 -8.66 -10.54 -5.57
N THR A 126 -8.19 -11.55 -6.29
CA THR A 126 -9.05 -12.58 -6.89
C THR A 126 -9.80 -13.39 -5.84
N ALA A 127 -9.16 -13.71 -4.72
CA ALA A 127 -9.79 -14.49 -3.65
C ALA A 127 -10.80 -13.66 -2.84
N VAL A 128 -10.47 -12.39 -2.53
CA VAL A 128 -11.32 -11.49 -1.74
C VAL A 128 -12.58 -11.10 -2.51
N GLN A 129 -12.50 -10.87 -3.83
CA GLN A 129 -13.66 -10.55 -4.67
C GLN A 129 -14.69 -11.71 -4.81
N ARG A 130 -14.33 -12.93 -4.39
CA ARG A 130 -15.27 -14.07 -4.33
C ARG A 130 -16.08 -14.15 -3.04
N LEU A 131 -15.77 -13.30 -2.06
CA LEU A 131 -16.50 -13.26 -0.80
C LEU A 131 -17.78 -12.43 -0.96
N ASP A 132 -18.91 -12.94 -0.46
CA ASP A 132 -20.22 -12.29 -0.58
C ASP A 132 -20.25 -10.89 0.03
N GLN A 133 -19.46 -10.65 1.10
CA GLN A 133 -19.35 -9.35 1.76
C GLN A 133 -18.44 -8.34 1.02
N VAL A 134 -17.81 -8.73 -0.09
CA VAL A 134 -16.94 -7.86 -0.90
C VAL A 134 -17.44 -7.74 -2.34
N GLY A 135 -17.60 -8.87 -3.04
CA GLY A 135 -18.03 -8.93 -4.43
C GLY A 135 -17.02 -8.32 -5.42
N VAL A 136 -17.45 -8.18 -6.68
CA VAL A 136 -16.64 -7.62 -7.78
C VAL A 136 -16.96 -6.13 -7.93
N GLY A 137 -16.53 -5.33 -6.98
CA GLY A 137 -16.61 -3.86 -7.00
C GLY A 137 -15.33 -3.19 -7.54
N PRO A 138 -15.33 -1.85 -7.65
CA PRO A 138 -14.15 -1.08 -8.02
C PRO A 138 -13.06 -1.22 -6.94
N VAL A 139 -11.80 -1.16 -7.38
CA VAL A 139 -10.64 -1.42 -6.50
C VAL A 139 -9.73 -0.20 -6.45
N GLY A 140 -9.35 0.21 -5.25
CA GLY A 140 -8.32 1.21 -4.99
C GLY A 140 -7.07 0.59 -4.36
N TYR A 141 -5.95 1.26 -4.51
CA TYR A 141 -4.71 0.92 -3.82
C TYR A 141 -4.24 2.08 -2.95
N CYS A 142 -3.83 1.82 -1.72
CA CYS A 142 -3.23 2.80 -0.83
C CYS A 142 -1.89 2.26 -0.29
N GLY A 143 -0.80 2.97 -0.54
CA GLY A 143 0.52 2.56 -0.03
C GLY A 143 1.51 3.71 0.03
N MET A 144 2.22 3.83 1.17
CA MET A 144 3.24 4.83 1.42
C MET A 144 4.61 4.17 1.58
N SER A 145 5.68 4.88 1.21
CA SER A 145 7.06 4.39 1.35
C SER A 145 7.22 3.03 0.64
N MET A 146 7.63 1.96 1.31
CA MET A 146 7.69 0.62 0.72
C MET A 146 6.35 0.21 0.09
N GLY A 147 5.21 0.51 0.73
CA GLY A 147 3.89 0.25 0.14
C GLY A 147 3.68 0.98 -1.19
N CYS A 148 4.23 2.18 -1.38
CA CYS A 148 4.25 2.86 -2.68
C CYS A 148 5.15 2.11 -3.68
N GLY A 149 6.35 1.69 -3.26
CA GLY A 149 7.31 0.99 -4.12
C GLY A 149 6.81 -0.36 -4.64
N LEU A 150 6.05 -1.09 -3.83
CA LEU A 150 5.41 -2.35 -4.24
C LEU A 150 4.08 -2.10 -4.97
N GLY A 151 3.41 -0.98 -4.68
CA GLY A 151 2.14 -0.60 -5.30
C GLY A 151 2.27 -0.14 -6.74
N ILE A 152 3.32 0.59 -7.10
CA ILE A 152 3.52 1.10 -8.46
C ILE A 152 3.56 -0.03 -9.49
N PRO A 153 4.42 -1.07 -9.38
CA PRO A 153 4.40 -2.19 -10.31
C PRO A 153 3.09 -2.99 -10.28
N LEU A 154 2.45 -3.10 -9.11
CA LEU A 154 1.15 -3.73 -9.01
C LEU A 154 0.08 -2.96 -9.80
N ILE A 155 -0.03 -1.64 -9.63
CA ILE A 155 -1.03 -0.82 -10.33
C ILE A 155 -0.79 -0.86 -11.85
N ALA A 156 0.47 -0.85 -12.28
CA ALA A 156 0.85 -0.96 -13.70
C ALA A 156 0.45 -2.32 -14.32
N ALA A 157 0.41 -3.39 -13.51
CA ALA A 157 0.13 -4.76 -13.95
C ALA A 157 -1.32 -5.23 -13.70
N GLU A 158 -2.11 -4.53 -12.87
CA GLU A 158 -3.43 -4.98 -12.42
C GLU A 158 -4.55 -4.01 -12.87
N PRO A 159 -5.23 -4.29 -13.99
CA PRO A 159 -6.22 -3.36 -14.56
C PRO A 159 -7.51 -3.20 -13.75
N ARG A 160 -7.73 -4.04 -12.73
CA ARG A 160 -8.87 -3.87 -11.81
C ARG A 160 -8.69 -2.70 -10.84
N ILE A 161 -7.45 -2.21 -10.62
CA ILE A 161 -7.20 -1.04 -9.79
C ILE A 161 -7.62 0.21 -10.58
N ARG A 162 -8.48 1.03 -10.00
CA ARG A 162 -9.12 2.19 -10.64
C ARG A 162 -8.70 3.53 -10.04
N ALA A 163 -8.09 3.54 -8.87
CA ALA A 163 -7.58 4.74 -8.20
C ALA A 163 -6.45 4.39 -7.23
N ALA A 164 -5.52 5.30 -6.99
CA ALA A 164 -4.40 5.05 -6.09
C ALA A 164 -4.07 6.25 -5.19
N VAL A 165 -3.72 5.96 -3.93
CA VAL A 165 -3.13 6.90 -2.99
C VAL A 165 -1.71 6.43 -2.68
N LEU A 166 -0.72 7.20 -3.13
CA LEU A 166 0.70 6.84 -3.12
C LEU A 166 1.52 7.96 -2.47
N GLY A 167 2.79 7.71 -2.18
CA GLY A 167 3.71 8.76 -1.73
C GLY A 167 4.87 8.28 -0.88
N LEU A 168 5.65 9.25 -0.38
CA LEU A 168 6.81 9.04 0.50
C LEU A 168 7.88 8.15 -0.12
N LEU A 169 8.05 8.24 -1.45
CA LEU A 169 9.03 7.44 -2.18
C LEU A 169 9.57 8.22 -3.38
N GLY A 170 10.82 7.94 -3.73
CA GLY A 170 11.50 8.52 -4.90
C GLY A 170 11.35 7.67 -6.16
N VAL A 171 11.75 8.25 -7.28
CA VAL A 171 11.58 7.66 -8.63
C VAL A 171 12.50 6.48 -8.95
N HIS A 172 13.54 6.24 -8.16
CA HIS A 172 14.57 5.24 -8.46
C HIS A 172 13.97 3.85 -8.76
N GLY A 173 14.22 3.36 -9.98
CA GLY A 173 13.75 2.04 -10.44
C GLY A 173 12.25 1.94 -10.74
N LEU A 174 11.48 3.03 -10.64
CA LEU A 174 10.01 3.01 -10.77
C LEU A 174 9.48 3.82 -11.95
N ALA A 175 10.32 4.57 -12.68
CA ALA A 175 9.89 5.50 -13.73
C ALA A 175 9.10 4.80 -14.86
N GLU A 176 9.52 3.60 -15.26
CA GLU A 176 8.86 2.84 -16.32
C GLU A 176 7.44 2.41 -15.91
N ASP A 177 7.29 1.80 -14.74
CA ASP A 177 5.98 1.38 -14.24
C ASP A 177 5.08 2.59 -13.92
N ALA A 178 5.63 3.67 -13.35
CA ALA A 178 4.90 4.92 -13.12
C ALA A 178 4.35 5.51 -14.44
N GLY A 179 5.13 5.44 -15.52
CA GLY A 179 4.71 5.86 -16.87
C GLY A 179 3.58 5.01 -17.47
N ARG A 180 3.21 3.89 -16.85
CA ARG A 180 2.09 3.03 -17.25
C ARG A 180 0.82 3.26 -16.39
N ILE A 181 0.93 4.04 -15.32
CA ILE A 181 -0.20 4.33 -14.42
C ILE A 181 -1.01 5.50 -14.97
N THR A 182 -2.22 5.22 -15.45
CA THR A 182 -3.15 6.20 -16.02
C THR A 182 -4.38 6.46 -15.15
N VAL A 183 -4.59 5.68 -14.09
CA VAL A 183 -5.69 5.85 -13.14
C VAL A 183 -5.49 7.12 -12.29
N PRO A 184 -6.56 7.72 -11.73
CA PRO A 184 -6.44 8.83 -10.80
C PRO A 184 -5.49 8.54 -9.63
N VAL A 185 -4.63 9.50 -9.29
CA VAL A 185 -3.64 9.37 -8.21
C VAL A 185 -3.67 10.58 -7.27
N GLN A 186 -3.78 10.31 -5.96
CA GLN A 186 -3.40 11.25 -4.91
C GLN A 186 -2.00 10.90 -4.42
N PHE A 187 -1.05 11.83 -4.51
CA PHE A 187 0.35 11.60 -4.15
C PHE A 187 0.77 12.47 -2.97
N LEU A 188 1.35 11.86 -1.93
CA LEU A 188 1.77 12.53 -0.70
C LEU A 188 3.29 12.72 -0.67
N VAL A 189 3.73 13.91 -0.29
CA VAL A 189 5.13 14.27 -0.06
C VAL A 189 5.26 14.92 1.31
N GLN A 190 6.21 14.45 2.11
CA GLN A 190 6.65 15.16 3.31
C GLN A 190 7.79 16.11 2.93
N TRP A 191 7.63 17.41 3.25
CA TRP A 191 8.51 18.46 2.73
C TRP A 191 9.93 18.41 3.32
N ASP A 192 10.04 17.92 4.55
CA ASP A 192 11.29 17.82 5.31
C ASP A 192 11.67 16.33 5.53
N ASP A 193 11.30 15.47 4.60
CA ASP A 193 11.58 14.02 4.65
C ASP A 193 13.10 13.80 4.66
N GLN A 194 13.59 13.19 5.74
CA GLN A 194 15.01 12.89 5.93
C GLN A 194 15.44 11.56 5.27
N MET A 195 14.47 10.73 4.82
CA MET A 195 14.73 9.44 4.20
C MET A 195 14.66 9.50 2.69
N VAL A 196 13.72 10.27 2.14
CA VAL A 196 13.51 10.39 0.71
C VAL A 196 13.61 11.85 0.29
N PRO A 197 14.64 12.23 -0.49
CA PRO A 197 14.79 13.60 -0.98
C PRO A 197 13.53 14.05 -1.73
N ARG A 198 13.08 15.26 -1.45
CA ARG A 198 11.85 15.83 -2.03
C ARG A 198 11.86 15.86 -3.56
N ASP A 199 13.00 16.20 -4.16
CA ASP A 199 13.17 16.21 -5.62
C ASP A 199 12.91 14.81 -6.22
N GLN A 200 13.29 13.74 -5.53
CA GLN A 200 13.04 12.37 -5.95
C GLN A 200 11.56 11.99 -5.84
N CYS A 201 10.84 12.48 -4.81
CA CYS A 201 9.39 12.32 -4.70
C CYS A 201 8.66 13.06 -5.83
N LEU A 202 9.06 14.30 -6.12
CA LEU A 202 8.50 15.10 -7.21
C LEU A 202 8.78 14.47 -8.58
N ALA A 203 9.98 13.93 -8.79
CA ALA A 203 10.31 13.20 -10.02
C ALA A 203 9.44 11.96 -10.21
N LEU A 204 9.08 11.24 -9.13
CA LEU A 204 8.15 10.12 -9.20
C LEU A 204 6.73 10.58 -9.54
N PHE A 205 6.27 11.66 -8.90
CA PHE A 205 4.98 12.27 -9.22
C PHE A 205 4.90 12.69 -10.70
N ASP A 206 5.96 13.30 -11.22
CA ASP A 206 6.02 13.73 -12.62
C ASP A 206 6.00 12.53 -13.59
N ALA A 207 6.65 11.42 -13.23
CA ALA A 207 6.69 10.20 -14.03
C ALA A 207 5.33 9.48 -14.18
N LEU A 208 4.37 9.71 -13.26
CA LEU A 208 3.04 9.13 -13.36
C LEU A 208 2.31 9.65 -14.62
N ALA A 209 1.83 8.73 -15.48
CA ALA A 209 1.10 9.07 -16.70
C ALA A 209 -0.37 9.45 -16.46
N SER A 210 -0.84 9.42 -15.22
CA SER A 210 -2.19 9.82 -14.86
C SER A 210 -2.51 11.25 -15.29
N ALA A 211 -3.63 11.43 -16.00
CA ALA A 211 -4.13 12.76 -16.35
C ALA A 211 -4.81 13.45 -15.15
N GLU A 212 -5.26 12.69 -14.16
CA GLU A 212 -5.86 13.19 -12.92
C GLU A 212 -4.96 12.80 -11.73
N LYS A 213 -3.99 13.65 -11.42
CA LYS A 213 -3.10 13.46 -10.27
C LYS A 213 -3.04 14.71 -9.42
N THR A 214 -3.11 14.54 -8.09
CA THR A 214 -3.01 15.61 -7.11
C THR A 214 -1.79 15.40 -6.21
N LEU A 215 -1.10 16.49 -5.88
CA LEU A 215 0.05 16.48 -4.98
C LEU A 215 -0.33 17.09 -3.63
N HIS A 216 -0.15 16.34 -2.57
CA HIS A 216 -0.32 16.77 -1.19
C HIS A 216 1.05 16.91 -0.55
N ALA A 217 1.53 18.14 -0.41
CA ALA A 217 2.81 18.46 0.21
C ALA A 217 2.59 18.92 1.65
N ASN A 218 3.02 18.12 2.61
CA ASN A 218 2.88 18.41 4.04
C ASN A 218 4.23 18.73 4.66
N PRO A 219 4.32 19.63 5.65
CA PRO A 219 5.53 19.80 6.44
C PRO A 219 5.78 18.57 7.30
N GLY A 220 7.04 18.36 7.69
CA GLY A 220 7.43 17.30 8.60
C GLY A 220 8.27 16.20 7.97
N LYS A 221 8.72 15.28 8.82
CA LYS A 221 9.60 14.17 8.48
C LYS A 221 8.82 13.00 7.86
N HIS A 222 9.54 11.98 7.42
CA HIS A 222 8.97 10.79 6.75
C HIS A 222 7.76 10.17 7.44
N ALA A 223 7.78 10.06 8.77
CA ALA A 223 6.70 9.45 9.54
C ALA A 223 5.60 10.43 10.00
N ASP A 224 5.79 11.74 9.79
CA ASP A 224 4.92 12.79 10.34
C ASP A 224 3.72 13.12 9.44
N VAL A 225 3.22 12.12 8.67
CA VAL A 225 2.04 12.34 7.81
C VAL A 225 0.86 12.81 8.66
N PRO A 226 0.29 13.99 8.38
CA PRO A 226 -0.82 14.51 9.16
C PRO A 226 -2.04 13.58 9.15
N SER A 227 -2.72 13.45 10.28
CA SER A 227 -3.87 12.56 10.42
C SER A 227 -5.03 12.92 9.47
N PHE A 228 -5.18 14.18 9.10
CA PHE A 228 -6.22 14.61 8.14
C PHE A 228 -6.04 14.00 6.74
N GLU A 229 -4.83 13.53 6.37
CA GLU A 229 -4.60 12.86 5.09
C GLU A 229 -5.32 11.50 4.99
N VAL A 230 -5.66 10.88 6.11
CA VAL A 230 -6.53 9.69 6.11
C VAL A 230 -7.92 10.04 5.61
N GLY A 231 -8.51 11.13 6.12
CA GLY A 231 -9.80 11.62 5.65
C GLY A 231 -9.74 12.19 4.21
N SER A 232 -8.60 12.77 3.81
CA SER A 232 -8.39 13.23 2.44
C SER A 232 -8.37 12.07 1.45
N SER A 233 -7.61 11.01 1.74
CA SER A 233 -7.55 9.81 0.92
C SER A 233 -8.90 9.06 0.88
N LEU A 234 -9.67 9.07 1.95
CA LEU A 234 -11.04 8.54 1.96
C LEU A 234 -11.94 9.27 0.96
N ARG A 235 -11.95 10.61 0.99
CA ARG A 235 -12.74 11.42 0.03
C ARG A 235 -12.29 11.17 -1.42
N PHE A 236 -10.99 11.02 -1.64
CA PHE A 236 -10.46 10.68 -2.94
C PHE A 236 -10.99 9.32 -3.42
N PHE A 237 -10.93 8.26 -2.60
CA PHE A 237 -11.47 6.96 -2.96
C PHE A 237 -13.00 6.99 -3.14
N ALA A 238 -13.73 7.69 -2.29
CA ALA A 238 -15.18 7.82 -2.43
C ALA A 238 -15.58 8.47 -3.79
N ARG A 239 -14.77 9.42 -4.27
CA ARG A 239 -15.00 10.06 -5.60
C ARG A 239 -14.71 9.11 -6.76
N HIS A 240 -13.73 8.24 -6.67
CA HIS A 240 -13.23 7.46 -7.81
C HIS A 240 -13.65 5.99 -7.81
N LEU A 241 -14.21 5.51 -6.70
CA LEU A 241 -14.63 4.11 -6.55
C LEU A 241 -16.15 3.96 -6.31
N SER A 242 -16.91 5.04 -6.49
CA SER A 242 -18.39 5.03 -6.42
C SER A 242 -19.01 4.48 -7.70
#